data_e256dd8b9eb405ebda077b0ec799a94d
#
_entry.id   e256dd8b9eb405ebda077b0ec799a94d
#
_cell.length_a   1.000
_cell.length_b   1.000
_cell.length_c   1.000
_cell.angle_alpha   90.00
_cell.angle_beta   90.00
_cell.angle_gamma   90.00
#
_symmetry.space_group_name_H-M   'P 1'
#
loop_
_entity.id
_entity.type
_entity.pdbx_description
1 polymer ?
#
loop_
_entity_poly.entity_id
_entity_poly.type
_entity_poly.pdbx_seq_one_letter_code
_entity_poly.pdbx_strand_id
1 'polypeptide(L)'
;MVFSDLSTLNAVLIVKTDDATITIDNYDPDSDIFGLNDRETADGEVTPDGYFNGWCKRTPIETNFTCTGASKGGKQLQGLLNAQASGKLLNVTIVVQNLDETTTYVPGVLLSAKPAAHLGNQKVQPVTFNFKFGDLTSA
;
A
#
# COMPACT_ATOMS: atom_id res chain seq x y z
N MET A 1 -10.46 -6.71 33.32
CA MET A 1 -10.61 -6.00 32.03
C MET A 1 -9.31 -6.11 31.25
N VAL A 2 -9.41 -6.49 29.98
CA VAL A 2 -8.26 -6.51 29.06
C VAL A 2 -8.27 -5.20 28.29
N PHE A 3 -7.13 -4.51 28.29
CA PHE A 3 -6.96 -3.27 27.56
C PHE A 3 -6.12 -3.54 26.32
N SER A 4 -6.63 -3.14 25.16
CA SER A 4 -5.92 -3.27 23.88
C SER A 4 -5.55 -1.88 23.35
N ASP A 5 -4.28 -1.72 23.00
CA ASP A 5 -3.79 -0.47 22.41
C ASP A 5 -3.86 -0.57 20.88
N LEU A 6 -4.75 0.22 20.27
CA LEU A 6 -4.97 0.24 18.83
C LEU A 6 -4.34 1.48 18.16
N SER A 7 -3.45 2.18 18.86
CA SER A 7 -2.84 3.39 18.30
C SER A 7 -1.87 3.07 17.16
N THR A 8 -1.76 4.01 16.20
CA THR A 8 -0.83 3.93 15.09
C THR A 8 0.28 4.96 15.19
N LEU A 9 0.45 5.56 16.35
CA LEU A 9 1.39 6.67 16.57
C LEU A 9 2.82 6.31 16.19
N ASN A 10 3.22 5.06 16.43
CA ASN A 10 4.57 4.56 16.17
C ASN A 10 4.64 3.63 14.95
N ALA A 11 3.63 3.67 14.07
CA ALA A 11 3.62 2.86 12.87
C ALA A 11 4.74 3.30 11.92
N VAL A 12 5.40 2.31 11.30
CA VAL A 12 6.49 2.55 10.36
C VAL A 12 6.20 1.77 9.07
N LEU A 13 6.32 2.46 7.93
CA LEU A 13 6.22 1.87 6.61
C LEU A 13 7.59 1.88 5.95
N ILE A 14 8.04 0.72 5.51
CA ILE A 14 9.31 0.58 4.80
C ILE A 14 9.03 -0.04 3.43
N VAL A 15 9.42 0.65 2.37
CA VAL A 15 9.29 0.17 1.00
C VAL A 15 10.66 -0.29 0.52
N LYS A 16 10.74 -1.53 0.06
CA LYS A 16 11.99 -2.13 -0.40
C LYS A 16 11.89 -2.53 -1.86
N THR A 17 12.95 -2.25 -2.60
CA THR A 17 13.19 -2.79 -3.93
C THR A 17 14.52 -3.53 -3.91
N ASP A 18 14.91 -4.14 -5.04
CA ASP A 18 16.21 -4.83 -5.12
C ASP A 18 17.40 -3.90 -4.81
N ASP A 19 17.27 -2.61 -5.14
CA ASP A 19 18.37 -1.64 -5.04
C ASP A 19 18.18 -0.59 -3.97
N ALA A 20 17.02 -0.52 -3.31
CA ALA A 20 16.71 0.58 -2.41
C ALA A 20 15.84 0.13 -1.23
N THR A 21 16.04 0.81 -0.09
CA THR A 21 15.17 0.71 1.08
C THR A 21 14.72 2.13 1.43
N ILE A 22 13.42 2.35 1.43
CA ILE A 22 12.84 3.67 1.65
C ILE A 22 11.97 3.61 2.90
N THR A 23 12.30 4.41 3.91
CA THR A 23 11.42 4.60 5.07
C THR A 23 10.49 5.76 4.77
N ILE A 24 9.19 5.51 4.87
CA ILE A 24 8.19 6.54 4.58
C ILE A 24 8.10 7.50 5.75
N ASP A 25 8.07 8.78 5.43
CA ASP A 25 8.02 9.87 6.39
C ASP A 25 6.98 10.92 5.97
N ASN A 26 6.67 11.83 6.86
CA ASN A 26 5.84 13.00 6.59
C ASN A 26 4.48 12.62 6.00
N TYR A 27 3.77 11.75 6.74
CA TYR A 27 2.45 11.27 6.34
C TYR A 27 1.44 12.42 6.28
N ASP A 28 0.49 12.32 5.36
CA ASP A 28 -0.61 13.27 5.29
C ASP A 28 -1.51 13.10 6.54
N PRO A 29 -1.78 14.18 7.31
CA PRO A 29 -2.54 14.07 8.55
C PRO A 29 -4.03 13.74 8.34
N ASP A 30 -4.55 13.96 7.15
CA ASP A 30 -5.96 13.75 6.84
C ASP A 30 -6.23 12.40 6.17
N SER A 31 -5.20 11.57 6.00
CA SER A 31 -5.29 10.26 5.34
C SER A 31 -4.86 9.15 6.27
N ASP A 32 -5.27 7.93 5.97
CA ASP A 32 -4.78 6.75 6.67
C ASP A 32 -3.27 6.60 6.50
N ILE A 33 -2.59 6.13 7.54
CA ILE A 33 -1.16 5.85 7.46
C ILE A 33 -0.91 4.76 6.41
N PHE A 34 -1.75 3.74 6.39
CA PHE A 34 -1.67 2.67 5.39
C PHE A 34 -3.07 2.17 5.09
N GLY A 35 -3.58 2.47 3.92
CA GLY A 35 -4.91 2.08 3.49
C GLY A 35 -4.92 0.72 2.82
N LEU A 36 -5.93 -0.07 3.11
CA LEU A 36 -6.15 -1.38 2.51
C LEU A 36 -7.53 -1.43 1.90
N ASN A 37 -7.61 -1.96 0.69
CA ASN A 37 -8.89 -2.29 0.08
C ASN A 37 -9.32 -3.70 0.51
N ASP A 38 -10.62 -3.97 0.47
CA ASP A 38 -11.12 -5.30 0.75
C ASP A 38 -10.58 -6.31 -0.27
N ARG A 39 -10.22 -7.49 0.23
CA ARG A 39 -9.78 -8.60 -0.62
C ARG A 39 -10.91 -9.61 -0.73
N GLU A 40 -11.47 -9.75 -1.93
CA GLU A 40 -12.51 -10.74 -2.19
C GLU A 40 -11.85 -12.10 -2.45
N THR A 41 -12.12 -13.08 -1.59
CA THR A 41 -11.47 -14.39 -1.64
C THR A 41 -12.38 -15.51 -2.09
N ALA A 42 -13.67 -15.24 -2.22
CA ALA A 42 -14.66 -16.24 -2.59
C ALA A 42 -15.84 -15.62 -3.31
N ASP A 43 -16.51 -16.42 -4.08
CA ASP A 43 -17.77 -16.05 -4.72
C ASP A 43 -18.69 -17.26 -4.74
N GLY A 44 -19.97 -17.04 -5.05
CA GLY A 44 -20.94 -18.11 -5.07
C GLY A 44 -22.16 -17.75 -5.90
N GLU A 45 -22.92 -18.77 -6.25
CA GLU A 45 -24.17 -18.61 -6.99
C GLU A 45 -25.24 -19.58 -6.48
N VAL A 46 -26.50 -19.21 -6.66
CA VAL A 46 -27.66 -20.09 -6.39
C VAL A 46 -28.24 -20.48 -7.71
N THR A 47 -28.38 -21.82 -7.93
CA THR A 47 -28.99 -22.36 -9.14
C THR A 47 -30.51 -22.28 -9.05
N PRO A 48 -31.25 -22.36 -10.20
CA PRO A 48 -32.69 -22.30 -10.19
C PRO A 48 -33.38 -23.45 -9.41
N ASP A 49 -32.71 -24.58 -9.24
CA ASP A 49 -33.19 -25.72 -8.45
C ASP A 49 -32.79 -25.66 -6.97
N GLY A 50 -32.21 -24.53 -6.53
CA GLY A 50 -31.99 -24.25 -5.12
C GLY A 50 -30.63 -24.67 -4.54
N TYR A 51 -29.71 -25.11 -5.39
CA TYR A 51 -28.35 -25.44 -4.92
C TYR A 51 -27.49 -24.19 -4.87
N PHE A 52 -26.64 -24.15 -3.86
CA PHE A 52 -25.61 -23.10 -3.72
C PHE A 52 -24.25 -23.68 -4.07
N ASN A 53 -23.57 -23.05 -5.04
CA ASN A 53 -22.22 -23.42 -5.44
C ASN A 53 -21.27 -22.27 -5.13
N GLY A 54 -20.17 -22.57 -4.42
CA GLY A 54 -19.18 -21.59 -4.08
C GLY A 54 -17.81 -21.97 -4.59
N TRP A 55 -16.93 -20.97 -4.76
CA TRP A 55 -15.55 -21.19 -5.20
C TRP A 55 -14.64 -20.11 -4.63
N CYS A 56 -13.34 -20.44 -4.52
CA CYS A 56 -12.31 -19.49 -4.11
C CYS A 56 -11.84 -18.67 -5.30
N LYS A 57 -11.52 -17.41 -5.03
CA LYS A 57 -10.93 -16.49 -6.00
C LYS A 57 -9.51 -16.14 -5.59
N ARG A 58 -8.63 -16.00 -6.56
CA ARG A 58 -7.30 -15.43 -6.36
C ARG A 58 -7.34 -13.97 -6.76
N THR A 59 -7.33 -13.10 -5.78
CA THR A 59 -7.35 -11.65 -5.99
C THR A 59 -6.11 -11.02 -5.38
N PRO A 60 -5.59 -9.96 -6.00
CA PRO A 60 -4.46 -9.22 -5.43
C PRO A 60 -4.88 -8.42 -4.22
N ILE A 61 -3.88 -8.03 -3.43
CA ILE A 61 -4.06 -7.10 -2.30
C ILE A 61 -3.74 -5.71 -2.82
N GLU A 62 -4.68 -4.79 -2.69
CA GLU A 62 -4.49 -3.40 -3.10
C GLU A 62 -4.30 -2.53 -1.88
N THR A 63 -3.23 -1.75 -1.87
CA THR A 63 -2.86 -0.88 -0.76
C THR A 63 -2.56 0.52 -1.25
N ASN A 64 -2.66 1.48 -0.34
CA ASN A 64 -2.30 2.86 -0.64
C ASN A 64 -1.86 3.59 0.63
N PHE A 65 -1.08 4.64 0.46
CA PHE A 65 -0.79 5.60 1.51
C PHE A 65 -0.52 6.96 0.88
N THR A 66 -0.67 8.01 1.68
CA THR A 66 -0.53 9.39 1.23
C THR A 66 0.55 10.08 2.04
N CYS A 67 1.47 10.75 1.36
CA CYS A 67 2.51 11.56 1.95
C CYS A 67 2.33 13.02 1.58
N THR A 68 2.78 13.93 2.46
CA THR A 68 2.80 15.35 2.11
C THR A 68 3.81 15.61 1.00
N GLY A 69 3.73 16.77 0.37
CA GLY A 69 4.67 17.15 -0.68
C GLY A 69 6.11 17.33 -0.20
N ALA A 70 6.36 17.35 1.11
CA ALA A 70 7.70 17.45 1.69
C ALA A 70 8.32 16.09 2.04
N SER A 71 7.62 14.97 1.85
CA SER A 71 8.12 13.65 2.19
C SER A 71 9.34 13.28 1.33
N LYS A 72 10.45 12.94 1.98
CA LYS A 72 11.65 12.47 1.29
C LYS A 72 11.43 11.07 0.70
N GLY A 73 10.77 10.18 1.47
CA GLY A 73 10.40 8.85 1.00
C GLY A 73 9.48 8.92 -0.19
N GLY A 74 8.50 9.83 -0.16
CA GLY A 74 7.59 10.05 -1.29
C GLY A 74 8.32 10.50 -2.55
N LYS A 75 9.30 11.38 -2.44
CA LYS A 75 10.11 11.81 -3.59
C LYS A 75 10.93 10.67 -4.17
N GLN A 76 11.47 9.79 -3.34
CA GLN A 76 12.19 8.60 -3.80
C GLN A 76 11.25 7.63 -4.52
N LEU A 77 10.02 7.44 -4.03
CA LEU A 77 9.01 6.63 -4.70
C LEU A 77 8.59 7.21 -6.05
N GLN A 78 8.48 8.54 -6.15
CA GLN A 78 8.23 9.18 -7.44
C GLN A 78 9.36 8.92 -8.43
N GLY A 79 10.60 8.90 -7.97
CA GLY A 79 11.75 8.53 -8.77
C GLY A 79 11.68 7.09 -9.27
N LEU A 80 11.24 6.16 -8.41
CA LEU A 80 11.03 4.76 -8.79
C LEU A 80 9.90 4.62 -9.81
N LEU A 81 8.81 5.36 -9.63
CA LEU A 81 7.70 5.37 -10.60
C LEU A 81 8.17 5.83 -11.97
N ASN A 82 8.97 6.89 -12.03
CA ASN A 82 9.50 7.43 -13.28
C ASN A 82 10.50 6.47 -13.93
N ALA A 83 11.32 5.77 -13.13
CA ALA A 83 12.21 4.73 -13.64
C ALA A 83 11.43 3.55 -14.21
N GLN A 84 10.34 3.16 -13.56
CA GLN A 84 9.45 2.10 -14.05
C GLN A 84 8.77 2.49 -15.37
N ALA A 85 8.45 3.78 -15.54
CA ALA A 85 7.83 4.28 -16.75
C ALA A 85 8.72 4.10 -18.01
N SER A 86 10.04 3.93 -17.84
CA SER A 86 10.96 3.65 -18.93
C SER A 86 10.94 2.19 -19.40
N GLY A 87 10.12 1.34 -18.79
CA GLY A 87 9.89 -0.04 -19.22
C GLY A 87 10.48 -1.13 -18.34
N LYS A 88 11.13 -0.78 -17.24
CA LYS A 88 11.68 -1.75 -16.29
C LYS A 88 10.74 -1.90 -15.09
N LEU A 89 10.06 -3.04 -15.00
CA LEU A 89 9.18 -3.35 -13.88
C LEU A 89 10.00 -3.62 -12.62
N LEU A 90 9.63 -2.96 -11.53
CA LEU A 90 10.29 -3.13 -10.23
C LEU A 90 9.44 -3.99 -9.32
N ASN A 91 10.06 -4.98 -8.68
CA ASN A 91 9.42 -5.76 -7.63
C ASN A 91 9.53 -4.97 -6.32
N VAL A 92 8.40 -4.71 -5.69
CA VAL A 92 8.31 -3.88 -4.49
C VAL A 92 7.84 -4.72 -3.32
N THR A 93 8.47 -4.55 -2.17
CA THR A 93 8.05 -5.15 -0.90
C THR A 93 7.74 -4.02 0.08
N ILE A 94 6.60 -4.07 0.75
CA ILE A 94 6.28 -3.13 1.83
C ILE A 94 6.24 -3.87 3.15
N VAL A 95 6.99 -3.37 4.12
CA VAL A 95 6.97 -3.85 5.51
C VAL A 95 6.23 -2.82 6.35
N VAL A 96 5.15 -3.24 6.98
CA VAL A 96 4.35 -2.41 7.88
C VAL A 96 4.59 -2.88 9.31
N GLN A 97 5.11 -2.00 10.14
CA GLN A 97 5.35 -2.28 11.55
C GLN A 97 4.45 -1.39 12.41
N ASN A 98 3.67 -1.98 13.27
CA ASN A 98 2.84 -1.24 14.22
C ASN A 98 2.81 -1.98 15.55
N LEU A 99 3.33 -1.37 16.60
CA LEU A 99 3.49 -2.00 17.91
C LEU A 99 4.24 -3.34 17.77
N ASP A 100 3.62 -4.45 18.18
CA ASP A 100 4.24 -5.78 18.12
C ASP A 100 3.95 -6.53 16.81
N GLU A 101 3.21 -5.90 15.90
CA GLU A 101 2.79 -6.54 14.65
C GLU A 101 3.65 -6.08 13.48
N THR A 102 4.09 -7.03 12.68
CA THR A 102 4.82 -6.77 11.44
C THR A 102 4.14 -7.53 10.31
N THR A 103 3.74 -6.82 9.26
CA THR A 103 3.15 -7.41 8.07
C THR A 103 4.02 -7.06 6.87
N THR A 104 4.37 -8.07 6.08
CA THR A 104 5.18 -7.91 4.87
C THR A 104 4.35 -8.24 3.65
N TYR A 105 4.23 -7.30 2.72
CA TYR A 105 3.50 -7.46 1.46
C TYR A 105 4.49 -7.72 0.34
N VAL A 106 4.44 -8.91 -0.25
CA VAL A 106 5.34 -9.34 -1.33
C VAL A 106 4.74 -10.54 -2.07
N PRO A 107 4.95 -10.71 -3.39
CA PRO A 107 5.53 -9.74 -4.31
C PRO A 107 4.55 -8.65 -4.70
N GLY A 108 5.07 -7.53 -5.19
CA GLY A 108 4.18 -6.44 -5.56
C GLY A 108 4.79 -5.43 -6.52
N VAL A 109 3.94 -4.52 -6.97
CA VAL A 109 4.31 -3.46 -7.89
C VAL A 109 3.69 -2.13 -7.45
N LEU A 110 4.39 -1.04 -7.75
CA LEU A 110 3.85 0.31 -7.64
C LEU A 110 2.99 0.56 -8.89
N LEU A 111 1.69 0.76 -8.69
CA LEU A 111 0.75 0.93 -9.79
C LEU A 111 0.72 2.35 -10.33
N SER A 112 0.52 3.31 -9.44
CA SER A 112 0.28 4.68 -9.84
C SER A 112 0.59 5.66 -8.71
N ALA A 113 1.01 6.83 -9.11
CA ALA A 113 1.19 7.99 -8.24
C ALA A 113 1.39 9.21 -9.15
N LYS A 114 1.38 10.39 -8.56
CA LYS A 114 1.76 11.57 -9.34
C LYS A 114 3.27 11.55 -9.59
N PRO A 115 3.71 11.79 -10.82
CA PRO A 115 5.13 11.61 -11.19
C PRO A 115 6.07 12.70 -10.65
N ALA A 116 5.52 13.80 -10.17
CA ALA A 116 6.30 14.92 -9.64
C ALA A 116 5.47 15.70 -8.62
N ALA A 117 6.02 16.78 -8.08
CA ALA A 117 5.32 17.60 -7.11
C ALA A 117 3.97 18.09 -7.68
N HIS A 118 2.91 17.89 -6.91
CA HIS A 118 1.57 18.37 -7.26
C HIS A 118 1.41 19.79 -6.73
N LEU A 119 1.56 20.76 -7.60
CA LEU A 119 1.49 22.17 -7.26
C LEU A 119 0.03 22.61 -7.16
N GLY A 120 -0.43 22.81 -5.94
CA GLY A 120 -1.76 23.36 -5.70
C GLY A 120 -1.77 24.89 -5.79
N ASN A 121 -2.92 25.48 -5.54
CA ASN A 121 -3.09 26.93 -5.62
C ASN A 121 -2.28 27.68 -4.55
N GLN A 122 -2.15 27.11 -3.35
CA GLN A 122 -1.46 27.75 -2.21
C GLN A 122 -0.25 26.97 -1.72
N LYS A 123 -0.23 25.65 -1.91
CA LYS A 123 0.84 24.79 -1.42
C LYS A 123 1.02 23.56 -2.30
N VAL A 124 2.15 22.89 -2.11
CA VAL A 124 2.34 21.56 -2.72
C VAL A 124 1.36 20.59 -2.07
N GLN A 125 0.60 19.88 -2.88
CA GLN A 125 -0.43 18.96 -2.43
C GLN A 125 0.15 17.59 -2.06
N PRO A 126 -0.52 16.84 -1.17
CA PRO A 126 -0.13 15.46 -0.86
C PRO A 126 -0.19 14.55 -2.10
N VAL A 127 0.61 13.50 -2.07
CA VAL A 127 0.69 12.50 -3.13
C VAL A 127 0.29 11.14 -2.58
N THR A 128 -0.62 10.46 -3.26
CA THR A 128 -1.06 9.12 -2.91
C THR A 128 -0.35 8.09 -3.79
N PHE A 129 0.21 7.07 -3.16
CA PHE A 129 0.89 5.96 -3.82
C PHE A 129 0.02 4.71 -3.74
N ASN A 130 -0.25 4.11 -4.89
CA ASN A 130 -1.09 2.91 -5.00
C ASN A 130 -0.23 1.72 -5.40
N PHE A 131 -0.39 0.62 -4.67
CA PHE A 131 0.36 -0.61 -4.86
C PHE A 131 -0.58 -1.80 -5.01
N LYS A 132 -0.08 -2.84 -5.66
CA LYS A 132 -0.78 -4.12 -5.77
C LYS A 132 0.18 -5.24 -5.43
N PHE A 133 -0.23 -6.13 -4.54
CA PHE A 133 0.58 -7.24 -4.06
C PHE A 133 -0.11 -8.57 -4.29
N GLY A 134 0.69 -9.61 -4.50
CA GLY A 134 0.17 -10.95 -4.68
C GLY A 134 -0.19 -11.63 -3.37
N ASP A 135 0.53 -11.32 -2.28
CA ASP A 135 0.30 -11.96 -0.99
C ASP A 135 0.88 -11.12 0.15
N LEU A 136 0.73 -11.61 1.38
CA LEU A 136 1.30 -11.00 2.56
C LEU A 136 1.73 -12.08 3.56
N THR A 137 2.64 -11.68 4.47
CA THR A 137 3.10 -12.51 5.57
C THR A 137 3.02 -11.69 6.86
N SER A 138 2.45 -12.26 7.91
CA SER A 138 2.38 -11.62 9.22
C SER A 138 3.26 -12.34 10.22
N ALA A 139 3.90 -11.56 11.09
CA ALA A 139 4.76 -12.07 12.14
C ALA A 139 4.47 -11.42 13.49
#